data_5db31fe7de3e3deca65c33d1e20fa473
#
_entry.id   5db31fe7de3e3deca65c33d1e20fa473
#
_cell.length_a   1.000
_cell.length_b   1.000
_cell.length_c   1.000
_cell.angle_alpha   90.00
_cell.angle_beta   90.00
_cell.angle_gamma   90.00
#
_symmetry.space_group_name_H-M   'P 1'
#
loop_
_entity.id
_entity.type
_entity.pdbx_description
1 polymer ?
#
loop_
_entity_poly.entity_id
_entity_poly.type
_entity_poly.pdbx_seq_one_letter_code
_entity_poly.pdbx_strand_id
1 'polypeptide(L)'
;MRKTGFLLVACAALLGSTAATAQKRTYINPIDFDQRYNFEQINDGASYRTSADPAIVNHNGVYYMFQTLADGYWSSTDLIDWKFIKPSRWPFDSIVAPAAISDGERIIIQPSMMEPEAIIATTAPETGKLDFFVRRMPPLPGSVDKPPEEMKEGEVPPGPWDPALFKDDDGKWYMYWGSSNVFPLYGIEIEFRDNRLFYKGMPQPMLYLMPTSHGWERFGQDHIGGWADGRKIDPFMEGAWMTKVNGRYYLQYGAPGSEYNAYANGTYVSDKPLGPFSYAPYNPIAYRPGGFAEGAGHGSTFEDNHGNWWNSGTSWVGYNWGMERRLVIYPAKFWADGQFGASTRFGDFPHFV
;
A
#
# COMPACT_ATOMS: atom_id res chain seq x y z
N MET A 1 64.37 -32.63 56.25
CA MET A 1 63.53 -32.91 55.03
C MET A 1 62.19 -32.18 55.21
N ARG A 2 62.02 -31.00 54.58
CA ARG A 2 60.78 -30.24 54.63
C ARG A 2 60.02 -30.48 53.29
N LYS A 3 58.80 -30.99 53.38
CA LYS A 3 57.89 -31.13 52.24
C LYS A 3 57.09 -29.83 52.07
N THR A 4 57.28 -29.16 50.97
CA THR A 4 56.52 -28.02 50.58
C THR A 4 55.31 -28.51 49.76
N GLY A 5 54.11 -28.29 50.28
CA GLY A 5 52.88 -28.56 49.56
C GLY A 5 52.47 -27.33 48.68
N PHE A 6 52.27 -27.55 47.40
CA PHE A 6 51.69 -26.56 46.48
C PHE A 6 50.17 -26.62 46.58
N LEU A 7 49.58 -25.51 46.93
CA LEU A 7 48.14 -25.31 46.89
C LEU A 7 47.77 -24.75 45.51
N LEU A 8 47.03 -25.53 44.66
CA LEU A 8 46.47 -25.07 43.43
C LEU A 8 45.13 -24.40 43.76
N VAL A 9 45.04 -23.06 43.53
CA VAL A 9 43.79 -22.32 43.57
C VAL A 9 43.21 -22.35 42.17
N ALA A 10 42.09 -23.05 41.95
CA ALA A 10 41.34 -23.05 40.75
C ALA A 10 40.38 -21.84 40.76
N CYS A 11 40.67 -20.81 39.95
CA CYS A 11 39.73 -19.75 39.67
C CYS A 11 38.69 -20.25 38.68
N ALA A 12 37.48 -20.54 39.14
CA ALA A 12 36.32 -20.74 38.28
C ALA A 12 35.82 -19.37 37.77
N ALA A 13 36.10 -19.05 36.52
CA ALA A 13 35.51 -17.91 35.85
C ALA A 13 34.02 -18.23 35.56
N LEU A 14 33.14 -17.65 36.33
CA LEU A 14 31.69 -17.58 36.02
C LEU A 14 31.51 -16.65 34.79
N LEU A 15 31.42 -17.25 33.61
CA LEU A 15 30.89 -16.60 32.44
C LEU A 15 29.37 -16.42 32.62
N GLY A 16 29.00 -15.30 33.23
CA GLY A 16 27.62 -14.85 33.24
C GLY A 16 27.24 -14.47 31.82
N SER A 17 26.53 -15.35 31.11
CA SER A 17 25.80 -14.94 29.91
C SER A 17 24.68 -13.98 30.33
N THR A 18 24.95 -12.68 30.23
CA THR A 18 23.87 -11.70 30.22
C THR A 18 23.08 -11.96 28.94
N ALA A 19 21.98 -12.69 29.05
CA ALA A 19 20.97 -12.67 28.00
C ALA A 19 20.57 -11.19 27.85
N ALA A 20 21.01 -10.58 26.75
CA ALA A 20 20.49 -9.28 26.37
C ALA A 20 19.00 -9.47 26.18
N THR A 21 18.19 -9.00 27.13
CA THR A 21 16.75 -8.89 26.93
C THR A 21 16.60 -7.92 25.77
N ALA A 22 16.12 -8.42 24.62
CA ALA A 22 15.81 -7.56 23.49
C ALA A 22 14.89 -6.46 24.02
N GLN A 23 15.31 -5.22 23.86
CA GLN A 23 14.53 -4.08 24.30
C GLN A 23 13.24 -4.09 23.46
N LYS A 24 12.10 -4.24 24.12
CA LYS A 24 10.80 -4.14 23.44
C LYS A 24 10.68 -2.77 22.80
N ARG A 25 10.45 -2.76 21.50
CA ARG A 25 10.25 -1.54 20.73
C ARG A 25 8.77 -1.33 20.46
N THR A 26 8.37 -0.09 20.34
CA THR A 26 6.98 0.29 20.05
C THR A 26 6.95 1.16 18.81
N TYR A 27 5.87 1.07 18.05
CA TYR A 27 5.51 2.03 17.02
C TYR A 27 4.21 2.76 17.43
N ILE A 28 3.96 3.89 16.80
CA ILE A 28 2.73 4.67 16.95
C ILE A 28 2.33 5.20 15.56
N ASN A 29 1.03 5.34 15.34
CA ASN A 29 0.52 6.02 14.14
C ASN A 29 0.24 7.52 14.41
N PRO A 30 0.47 8.39 13.44
CA PRO A 30 1.08 8.08 12.13
C PRO A 30 2.53 7.62 12.29
N ILE A 31 3.04 6.87 11.30
CA ILE A 31 4.44 6.41 11.28
C ILE A 31 5.35 7.64 11.30
N ASP A 32 6.35 7.63 12.19
CA ASP A 32 7.34 8.70 12.29
C ASP A 32 8.50 8.44 11.32
N PHE A 33 8.63 9.28 10.30
CA PHE A 33 9.71 9.24 9.34
C PHE A 33 9.90 10.60 8.65
N ASP A 34 11.02 10.79 7.98
CA ASP A 34 11.32 12.01 7.22
C ASP A 34 10.45 12.08 5.96
N GLN A 35 9.43 12.94 5.99
CA GLN A 35 8.50 13.16 4.89
C GLN A 35 9.23 13.78 3.69
N ARG A 36 8.92 13.32 2.47
CA ARG A 36 9.65 13.69 1.25
C ARG A 36 8.73 13.99 0.07
N TYR A 37 7.67 14.73 0.34
CA TYR A 37 6.86 15.25 -0.76
C TYR A 37 7.77 16.11 -1.67
N ASN A 38 7.84 15.77 -2.95
CA ASN A 38 8.90 16.29 -3.83
C ASN A 38 8.69 17.74 -4.30
N PHE A 39 7.50 18.30 -4.05
CA PHE A 39 7.22 19.71 -4.30
C PHE A 39 6.14 20.24 -3.36
N GLU A 40 6.10 21.56 -3.22
CA GLU A 40 5.05 22.23 -2.47
C GLU A 40 3.98 22.74 -3.44
N GLN A 41 2.74 22.37 -3.17
CA GLN A 41 1.56 22.92 -3.86
C GLN A 41 1.05 24.12 -3.06
N ILE A 42 1.79 25.20 -3.08
CA ILE A 42 1.52 26.38 -2.24
C ILE A 42 0.11 26.93 -2.46
N ASN A 43 -0.37 26.93 -3.70
CA ASN A 43 -1.70 27.42 -4.04
C ASN A 43 -2.83 26.52 -3.48
N ASP A 44 -2.56 25.23 -3.31
CA ASP A 44 -3.51 24.26 -2.78
C ASP A 44 -3.30 24.00 -1.28
N GLY A 45 -2.29 24.64 -0.68
CA GLY A 45 -1.94 24.48 0.72
C GLY A 45 -1.23 23.18 1.06
N ALA A 46 -0.82 22.38 0.06
CA ALA A 46 -0.11 21.13 0.28
C ALA A 46 1.33 21.37 0.75
N SER A 47 1.71 20.79 1.87
CA SER A 47 3.04 20.93 2.43
C SER A 47 3.92 19.72 2.11
N TYR A 48 5.25 19.93 2.15
CA TYR A 48 6.24 18.85 2.00
C TYR A 48 6.10 17.74 3.07
N ARG A 49 5.30 17.96 4.12
CA ARG A 49 5.04 16.97 5.18
C ARG A 49 3.92 15.99 4.85
N THR A 50 3.26 16.13 3.72
CA THR A 50 2.20 15.20 3.32
C THR A 50 2.77 13.88 2.77
N SER A 51 2.03 12.80 2.94
CA SER A 51 2.33 11.46 2.43
C SER A 51 1.04 10.70 2.19
N ALA A 52 1.01 9.85 1.17
CA ALA A 52 -0.17 9.05 0.87
C ALA A 52 0.17 7.76 0.13
N ASP A 53 -0.79 6.85 0.07
CA ASP A 53 -0.83 5.70 -0.82
C ASP A 53 0.38 4.74 -0.63
N PRO A 54 0.61 4.25 0.61
CA PRO A 54 1.81 3.48 0.91
C PRO A 54 1.75 2.07 0.30
N ALA A 55 2.68 1.79 -0.62
CA ALA A 55 3.00 0.45 -1.04
C ALA A 55 4.20 -0.06 -0.23
N ILE A 56 3.96 -0.94 0.72
CA ILE A 56 5.00 -1.54 1.56
C ILE A 56 5.21 -2.98 1.13
N VAL A 57 6.46 -3.32 0.83
CA VAL A 57 6.85 -4.67 0.41
C VAL A 57 7.99 -5.20 1.28
N ASN A 58 7.93 -6.48 1.64
CA ASN A 58 9.03 -7.20 2.25
C ASN A 58 9.90 -7.79 1.13
N HIS A 59 11.17 -7.40 1.08
CA HIS A 59 12.14 -7.94 0.13
C HIS A 59 13.36 -8.44 0.88
N ASN A 60 13.51 -9.76 0.93
CA ASN A 60 14.64 -10.44 1.60
C ASN A 60 14.82 -10.01 3.06
N GLY A 61 13.72 -9.82 3.79
CA GLY A 61 13.74 -9.48 5.22
C GLY A 61 13.87 -7.99 5.53
N VAL A 62 13.90 -7.14 4.50
CA VAL A 62 13.88 -5.67 4.65
C VAL A 62 12.57 -5.14 4.03
N TYR A 63 11.91 -4.25 4.76
CA TYR A 63 10.70 -3.58 4.28
C TYR A 63 11.08 -2.35 3.48
N TYR A 64 10.44 -2.18 2.33
CA TYR A 64 10.59 -1.00 1.48
C TYR A 64 9.25 -0.35 1.29
N MET A 65 9.18 0.97 1.46
CA MET A 65 7.95 1.75 1.37
C MET A 65 8.07 2.78 0.24
N PHE A 66 7.11 2.74 -0.66
CA PHE A 66 6.92 3.67 -1.76
C PHE A 66 5.63 4.44 -1.51
N GLN A 67 5.60 5.71 -1.88
CA GLN A 67 4.45 6.57 -1.63
C GLN A 67 4.31 7.67 -2.68
N THR A 68 3.15 8.29 -2.70
CA THR A 68 2.80 9.41 -3.58
C THR A 68 3.81 10.57 -3.42
N LEU A 69 4.27 11.08 -4.56
CA LEU A 69 5.05 12.30 -4.74
C LEU A 69 6.35 12.37 -3.91
N ALA A 70 6.92 11.24 -3.58
CA ALA A 70 8.24 11.18 -2.97
C ALA A 70 9.34 11.17 -4.04
N ASP A 71 10.50 11.74 -3.74
CA ASP A 71 11.69 11.73 -4.61
C ASP A 71 12.62 10.53 -4.35
N GLY A 72 12.08 9.48 -3.77
CA GLY A 72 12.74 8.23 -3.42
C GLY A 72 11.81 7.31 -2.64
N TYR A 73 12.39 6.46 -1.81
CA TYR A 73 11.66 5.48 -1.01
C TYR A 73 12.38 5.21 0.33
N TRP A 74 11.73 4.49 1.22
CA TRP A 74 12.28 4.21 2.55
C TRP A 74 12.52 2.72 2.73
N SER A 75 13.48 2.39 3.60
CA SER A 75 13.71 1.03 4.08
C SER A 75 13.62 0.96 5.59
N SER A 76 13.16 -0.18 6.10
CA SER A 76 13.12 -0.50 7.52
C SER A 76 13.39 -1.99 7.72
N THR A 77 14.00 -2.36 8.86
CA THR A 77 14.16 -3.76 9.28
C THR A 77 13.19 -4.14 10.40
N ASP A 78 12.46 -3.17 10.94
CA ASP A 78 11.64 -3.32 12.14
C ASP A 78 10.29 -2.60 12.10
N LEU A 79 9.92 -1.99 10.96
CA LEU A 79 8.72 -1.19 10.74
C LEU A 79 8.61 0.07 11.64
N ILE A 80 9.65 0.37 12.42
CA ILE A 80 9.70 1.52 13.32
C ILE A 80 10.65 2.58 12.78
N ASP A 81 11.90 2.18 12.54
CA ASP A 81 12.93 3.09 12.05
C ASP A 81 12.99 3.03 10.51
N TRP A 82 12.60 4.12 9.89
CA TRP A 82 12.57 4.25 8.44
C TRP A 82 13.72 5.14 7.94
N LYS A 83 14.53 4.58 7.06
CA LYS A 83 15.65 5.28 6.43
C LYS A 83 15.31 5.63 5.00
N PHE A 84 15.40 6.92 4.66
CA PHE A 84 15.21 7.40 3.30
C PHE A 84 16.35 6.97 2.37
N ILE A 85 16.00 6.47 1.20
CA ILE A 85 16.91 6.13 0.12
C ILE A 85 16.56 7.03 -1.06
N LYS A 86 17.48 7.93 -1.40
CA LYS A 86 17.36 8.79 -2.56
C LYS A 86 18.08 8.17 -3.75
N PRO A 87 17.36 7.78 -4.80
CA PRO A 87 17.99 7.34 -6.03
C PRO A 87 18.79 8.47 -6.67
N SER A 88 19.89 8.14 -7.33
CA SER A 88 20.70 9.13 -8.07
C SER A 88 19.92 9.80 -9.22
N ARG A 89 18.93 9.07 -9.73
CA ARG A 89 17.93 9.53 -10.69
C ARG A 89 16.60 8.89 -10.35
N TRP A 90 15.61 9.73 -10.13
CA TRP A 90 14.22 9.29 -10.03
C TRP A 90 13.59 9.51 -11.39
N PRO A 91 13.08 8.47 -12.08
CA PRO A 91 12.66 8.58 -13.48
C PRO A 91 11.32 9.29 -13.66
N PHE A 92 10.65 9.63 -12.56
CA PHE A 92 9.33 10.23 -12.58
C PHE A 92 9.35 11.57 -11.86
N ASP A 93 8.87 12.62 -12.51
CA ASP A 93 8.75 13.94 -11.87
C ASP A 93 7.62 13.96 -10.84
N SER A 94 6.57 13.18 -11.06
CA SER A 94 5.41 13.10 -10.17
C SER A 94 4.88 11.67 -10.12
N ILE A 95 5.49 10.81 -9.31
CA ILE A 95 4.94 9.48 -9.06
C ILE A 95 3.79 9.60 -8.05
N VAL A 96 2.59 9.20 -8.48
CA VAL A 96 1.39 9.15 -7.65
C VAL A 96 1.03 7.69 -7.43
N ALA A 97 0.58 7.33 -6.25
CA ALA A 97 0.08 6.00 -5.89
C ALA A 97 0.84 4.84 -6.56
N PRO A 98 2.16 4.69 -6.29
CA PRO A 98 2.95 3.68 -6.96
C PRO A 98 2.59 2.28 -6.50
N ALA A 99 2.49 1.34 -7.45
CA ALA A 99 2.57 -0.08 -7.12
C ALA A 99 4.01 -0.48 -6.81
N ALA A 100 4.18 -1.40 -5.89
CA ALA A 100 5.46 -2.07 -5.67
C ALA A 100 5.23 -3.55 -5.37
N ILE A 101 6.10 -4.42 -5.88
CA ILE A 101 6.07 -5.85 -5.58
C ILE A 101 7.49 -6.41 -5.55
N SER A 102 7.74 -7.31 -4.61
CA SER A 102 8.97 -8.13 -4.60
C SER A 102 8.70 -9.45 -5.32
N ASP A 103 9.51 -9.79 -6.32
CA ASP A 103 9.48 -11.12 -6.95
C ASP A 103 10.52 -12.11 -6.37
N GLY A 104 11.20 -11.67 -5.28
CA GLY A 104 12.28 -12.40 -4.61
C GLY A 104 13.68 -12.06 -5.15
N GLU A 105 13.80 -11.65 -6.42
CA GLU A 105 15.08 -11.20 -7.02
C GLU A 105 15.19 -9.69 -7.02
N ARG A 106 14.07 -8.99 -7.16
CA ARG A 106 14.01 -7.54 -7.32
C ARG A 106 12.72 -6.95 -6.76
N ILE A 107 12.72 -5.67 -6.54
CA ILE A 107 11.49 -4.89 -6.34
C ILE A 107 11.14 -4.25 -7.68
N ILE A 108 9.91 -4.47 -8.14
CA ILE A 108 9.33 -3.87 -9.35
C ILE A 108 8.42 -2.75 -8.91
N ILE A 109 8.54 -1.58 -9.53
CA ILE A 109 7.81 -0.36 -9.17
C ILE A 109 7.12 0.18 -10.41
N GLN A 110 5.80 0.36 -10.32
CA GLN A 110 4.97 0.91 -11.39
C GLN A 110 4.26 2.16 -10.89
N PRO A 111 4.44 3.33 -11.52
CA PRO A 111 3.70 4.52 -11.16
C PRO A 111 2.24 4.44 -11.59
N SER A 112 1.37 5.19 -10.96
CA SER A 112 0.05 5.52 -11.43
C SER A 112 0.15 6.50 -12.61
N MET A 113 -0.58 6.26 -13.70
CA MET A 113 -0.36 7.02 -14.93
C MET A 113 -1.59 7.10 -15.83
N MET A 114 -1.73 8.22 -16.52
CA MET A 114 -2.70 8.35 -17.64
C MET A 114 -2.10 7.92 -18.97
N GLU A 115 -0.80 8.13 -19.15
CA GLU A 115 -0.05 7.82 -20.36
C GLU A 115 0.90 6.65 -20.11
N PRO A 116 1.16 5.81 -21.14
CA PRO A 116 2.07 4.69 -21.00
C PRO A 116 3.49 5.12 -20.64
N GLU A 117 3.95 4.76 -19.46
CA GLU A 117 5.28 5.05 -18.93
C GLU A 117 6.08 3.78 -18.69
N ALA A 118 7.28 3.95 -18.14
CA ALA A 118 8.15 2.86 -17.78
C ALA A 118 7.73 2.20 -16.47
N ILE A 119 7.97 0.89 -16.37
CA ILE A 119 8.06 0.17 -15.10
C ILE A 119 9.53 0.06 -14.76
N ILE A 120 9.92 0.39 -13.54
CA ILE A 120 11.29 0.31 -13.07
C ILE A 120 11.47 -0.86 -12.10
N ALA A 121 12.70 -1.30 -11.90
CA ALA A 121 13.04 -2.30 -10.90
C ALA A 121 14.40 -2.05 -10.29
N THR A 122 14.65 -2.68 -9.16
CA THR A 122 15.95 -2.70 -8.51
C THR A 122 16.24 -4.08 -7.93
N THR A 123 17.47 -4.57 -8.14
CA THR A 123 18.00 -5.78 -7.49
C THR A 123 18.88 -5.43 -6.29
N ALA A 124 19.10 -4.15 -6.03
CA ALA A 124 19.90 -3.63 -4.93
C ALA A 124 19.22 -2.39 -4.33
N PRO A 125 18.02 -2.56 -3.74
CA PRO A 125 17.17 -1.45 -3.32
C PRO A 125 17.83 -0.58 -2.24
N GLU A 126 18.73 -1.10 -1.44
CA GLU A 126 19.49 -0.35 -0.42
C GLU A 126 20.42 0.71 -1.02
N THR A 127 20.76 0.59 -2.30
CA THR A 127 21.70 1.48 -3.00
C THR A 127 21.03 2.65 -3.72
N GLY A 128 19.71 2.61 -3.90
CA GLY A 128 18.99 3.56 -4.73
C GLY A 128 19.24 3.41 -6.24
N LYS A 129 19.86 2.32 -6.68
CA LYS A 129 20.04 2.03 -8.11
C LYS A 129 18.76 1.46 -8.70
N LEU A 130 18.29 2.10 -9.77
CA LEU A 130 17.09 1.72 -10.50
C LEU A 130 17.44 1.43 -11.96
N ASP A 131 16.72 0.50 -12.57
CA ASP A 131 16.80 0.20 -13.99
C ASP A 131 15.40 0.03 -14.59
N PHE A 132 15.30 0.08 -15.90
CA PHE A 132 14.06 -0.20 -16.59
C PHE A 132 13.75 -1.71 -16.57
N PHE A 133 12.63 -2.05 -15.95
CA PHE A 133 12.05 -3.38 -16.10
C PHE A 133 11.21 -3.48 -17.38
N VAL A 134 10.43 -2.44 -17.66
CA VAL A 134 9.75 -2.21 -18.93
C VAL A 134 10.01 -0.77 -19.35
N ARG A 135 10.59 -0.54 -20.53
CA ARG A 135 10.93 0.82 -20.97
C ARG A 135 9.71 1.68 -21.30
N ARG A 136 8.66 1.04 -21.78
CA ARG A 136 7.40 1.69 -22.11
C ARG A 136 6.30 0.64 -22.06
N MET A 137 5.27 0.92 -21.28
CA MET A 137 4.06 0.12 -21.24
C MET A 137 3.29 0.32 -22.55
N PRO A 138 2.72 -0.75 -23.14
CA PRO A 138 1.76 -0.58 -24.21
C PRO A 138 0.47 0.05 -23.63
N PRO A 139 -0.32 0.79 -24.44
CA PRO A 139 -1.64 1.25 -24.04
C PRO A 139 -2.51 0.10 -23.52
N LEU A 140 -3.35 0.35 -22.55
CA LEU A 140 -4.33 -0.64 -22.08
C LEU A 140 -5.24 -1.07 -23.23
N PRO A 141 -5.49 -2.37 -23.38
CA PRO A 141 -6.43 -2.86 -24.39
C PRO A 141 -7.81 -2.21 -24.19
N GLY A 142 -8.38 -1.65 -25.26
CA GLY A 142 -9.68 -0.99 -25.20
C GLY A 142 -9.68 0.39 -24.55
N SER A 143 -8.51 0.96 -24.24
CA SER A 143 -8.41 2.30 -23.65
C SER A 143 -8.90 3.38 -24.63
N VAL A 144 -9.83 4.20 -24.14
CA VAL A 144 -10.39 5.34 -24.87
C VAL A 144 -10.58 6.53 -23.92
N ASP A 145 -10.29 7.72 -24.44
CA ASP A 145 -10.53 8.96 -23.72
C ASP A 145 -11.89 9.53 -24.14
N LYS A 146 -12.94 9.06 -23.45
CA LYS A 146 -14.34 9.44 -23.71
C LYS A 146 -15.09 9.58 -22.39
N PRO A 147 -16.16 10.40 -22.37
CA PRO A 147 -17.13 10.40 -21.28
C PRO A 147 -17.73 8.99 -21.06
N PRO A 148 -18.05 8.60 -19.82
CA PRO A 148 -18.59 7.27 -19.50
C PRO A 148 -19.83 6.89 -20.34
N GLU A 149 -20.71 7.84 -20.62
CA GLU A 149 -21.94 7.65 -21.38
C GLU A 149 -21.71 7.38 -22.88
N GLU A 150 -20.52 7.67 -23.40
CA GLU A 150 -20.14 7.44 -24.80
C GLU A 150 -19.31 6.15 -24.97
N MET A 151 -18.95 5.51 -23.85
CA MET A 151 -18.11 4.30 -23.86
C MET A 151 -18.93 3.08 -24.26
N LYS A 152 -18.31 2.20 -25.05
CA LYS A 152 -18.89 0.93 -25.49
C LYS A 152 -18.42 -0.20 -24.55
N GLU A 153 -19.14 -1.30 -24.62
CA GLU A 153 -18.74 -2.54 -23.92
C GLU A 153 -17.30 -2.95 -24.31
N GLY A 154 -16.47 -3.19 -23.29
CA GLY A 154 -15.07 -3.54 -23.46
C GLY A 154 -14.12 -2.34 -23.61
N GLU A 155 -14.61 -1.12 -23.74
CA GLU A 155 -13.80 0.09 -23.62
C GLU A 155 -13.52 0.40 -22.14
N VAL A 156 -12.32 0.92 -21.85
CA VAL A 156 -11.87 1.30 -20.51
C VAL A 156 -11.28 2.71 -20.56
N PRO A 157 -11.31 3.47 -19.43
CA PRO A 157 -10.69 4.79 -19.39
C PRO A 157 -9.17 4.69 -19.52
N PRO A 158 -8.47 5.81 -19.83
CA PRO A 158 -7.01 5.87 -19.79
C PRO A 158 -6.47 5.48 -18.43
N GLY A 159 -5.28 4.87 -18.41
CA GLY A 159 -4.63 4.41 -17.18
C GLY A 159 -3.37 3.58 -17.45
N PRO A 160 -2.90 2.81 -16.46
CA PRO A 160 -3.57 2.47 -15.19
C PRO A 160 -3.43 3.54 -14.11
N TRP A 161 -4.54 3.90 -13.46
CA TRP A 161 -4.56 4.68 -12.23
C TRP A 161 -4.50 3.76 -11.02
N ASP A 162 -3.71 4.13 -10.01
CA ASP A 162 -3.55 3.41 -8.74
C ASP A 162 -3.35 1.90 -8.96
N PRO A 163 -2.29 1.52 -9.70
CA PRO A 163 -2.08 0.13 -10.06
C PRO A 163 -1.67 -0.71 -8.87
N ALA A 164 -1.91 -2.01 -8.96
CA ALA A 164 -1.31 -3.03 -8.12
C ALA A 164 -0.82 -4.18 -8.99
N LEU A 165 0.40 -4.61 -8.76
CA LEU A 165 0.96 -5.81 -9.39
C LEU A 165 0.82 -7.00 -8.45
N PHE A 166 0.46 -8.14 -9.00
CA PHE A 166 0.36 -9.39 -8.25
C PHE A 166 0.96 -10.54 -9.05
N LYS A 167 1.81 -11.33 -8.40
CA LYS A 167 2.36 -12.57 -8.94
C LYS A 167 1.74 -13.73 -8.18
N ASP A 168 1.04 -14.59 -8.91
CA ASP A 168 0.40 -15.77 -8.31
C ASP A 168 1.40 -16.93 -8.12
N ASP A 169 1.02 -17.91 -7.30
CA ASP A 169 1.85 -19.10 -6.99
C ASP A 169 2.16 -19.95 -8.23
N ASP A 170 1.32 -19.89 -9.26
CA ASP A 170 1.55 -20.55 -10.56
C ASP A 170 2.53 -19.78 -11.49
N GLY A 171 3.02 -18.63 -11.01
CA GLY A 171 3.95 -17.77 -11.73
C GLY A 171 3.31 -16.78 -12.69
N LYS A 172 2.00 -16.77 -12.81
CA LYS A 172 1.29 -15.76 -13.61
C LYS A 172 1.27 -14.42 -12.92
N TRP A 173 1.21 -13.38 -13.75
CA TRP A 173 1.14 -12.01 -13.29
C TRP A 173 -0.21 -11.38 -13.58
N TYR A 174 -0.63 -10.52 -12.68
CA TYR A 174 -1.86 -9.76 -12.79
C TYR A 174 -1.61 -8.30 -12.44
N MET A 175 -2.36 -7.43 -13.08
CA MET A 175 -2.42 -6.01 -12.75
C MET A 175 -3.85 -5.63 -12.44
N TYR A 176 -4.04 -4.92 -11.34
CA TYR A 176 -5.33 -4.33 -10.93
C TYR A 176 -5.15 -2.83 -10.87
N TRP A 177 -6.19 -2.07 -11.20
CA TRP A 177 -6.12 -0.62 -11.16
C TRP A 177 -7.50 0.02 -11.15
N GLY A 178 -7.56 1.31 -10.82
CA GLY A 178 -8.73 2.17 -10.91
C GLY A 178 -8.74 3.21 -9.81
N SER A 179 -9.16 4.40 -10.17
CA SER A 179 -9.33 5.54 -9.28
C SER A 179 -10.46 6.36 -9.86
N SER A 180 -11.70 6.20 -9.34
CA SER A 180 -12.88 6.79 -9.95
C SER A 180 -14.11 6.76 -9.05
N ASN A 181 -15.06 7.64 -9.34
CA ASN A 181 -16.42 7.60 -8.80
C ASN A 181 -17.45 7.01 -9.79
N VAL A 182 -17.05 6.72 -11.03
CA VAL A 182 -17.92 6.19 -12.10
C VAL A 182 -17.44 4.88 -12.70
N PHE A 183 -16.13 4.68 -12.80
CA PHE A 183 -15.55 3.45 -13.35
C PHE A 183 -15.25 2.42 -12.26
N PRO A 184 -15.36 1.11 -12.57
CA PRO A 184 -14.95 0.05 -11.64
C PRO A 184 -13.43 0.02 -11.44
N LEU A 185 -12.99 -0.74 -10.45
CA LEU A 185 -11.64 -1.28 -10.48
C LEU A 185 -11.57 -2.37 -11.54
N TYR A 186 -10.48 -2.38 -12.30
CA TYR A 186 -10.22 -3.34 -13.35
C TYR A 186 -9.13 -4.32 -12.96
N GLY A 187 -9.09 -5.47 -13.65
CA GLY A 187 -8.02 -6.45 -13.54
C GLY A 187 -7.71 -7.08 -14.90
N ILE A 188 -6.46 -7.47 -15.10
CA ILE A 188 -6.00 -8.14 -16.32
C ILE A 188 -4.82 -9.07 -16.02
N GLU A 189 -4.76 -10.22 -16.68
CA GLU A 189 -3.54 -11.05 -16.71
C GLU A 189 -2.49 -10.37 -17.59
N ILE A 190 -1.25 -10.33 -17.13
CA ILE A 190 -0.12 -9.75 -17.86
C ILE A 190 1.04 -10.75 -17.94
N GLU A 191 1.96 -10.50 -18.86
CA GLU A 191 3.21 -11.25 -18.98
C GLU A 191 4.37 -10.28 -19.16
N PHE A 192 5.43 -10.49 -18.38
CA PHE A 192 6.70 -9.82 -18.60
C PHE A 192 7.64 -10.75 -19.35
N ARG A 193 8.09 -10.32 -20.53
CA ARG A 193 9.03 -11.04 -21.36
C ARG A 193 9.92 -10.08 -22.15
N ASP A 194 11.21 -10.33 -22.18
CA ASP A 194 12.19 -9.53 -22.92
C ASP A 194 12.11 -8.01 -22.62
N ASN A 195 11.97 -7.65 -21.35
CA ASN A 195 11.79 -6.27 -20.85
C ASN A 195 10.57 -5.55 -21.46
N ARG A 196 9.55 -6.31 -21.81
CA ARG A 196 8.26 -5.84 -22.31
C ARG A 196 7.11 -6.38 -21.48
N LEU A 197 6.03 -5.63 -21.44
CA LEU A 197 4.76 -6.06 -20.88
C LEU A 197 3.80 -6.46 -22.00
N PHE A 198 3.12 -7.58 -21.82
CA PHE A 198 2.07 -8.08 -22.71
C PHE A 198 0.79 -8.28 -21.92
N TYR A 199 -0.32 -7.78 -22.43
CA TYR A 199 -1.64 -8.04 -21.86
C TYR A 199 -2.21 -9.35 -22.41
N LYS A 200 -2.88 -10.13 -21.56
CA LYS A 200 -3.52 -11.40 -21.91
C LYS A 200 -5.04 -11.23 -21.93
N GLY A 201 -5.55 -10.67 -23.01
CA GLY A 201 -6.97 -10.42 -23.19
C GLY A 201 -7.35 -8.96 -22.94
N MET A 202 -8.61 -8.75 -22.55
CA MET A 202 -9.18 -7.44 -22.26
C MET A 202 -9.28 -7.22 -20.75
N PRO A 203 -9.19 -5.96 -20.28
CA PRO A 203 -9.49 -5.62 -18.90
C PRO A 203 -10.88 -6.10 -18.49
N GLN A 204 -10.99 -6.61 -17.27
CA GLN A 204 -12.24 -7.07 -16.71
C GLN A 204 -12.62 -6.17 -15.52
N PRO A 205 -13.89 -5.76 -15.37
CA PRO A 205 -14.35 -5.07 -14.19
C PRO A 205 -14.36 -6.04 -13.00
N MET A 206 -13.70 -5.65 -11.91
CA MET A 206 -13.58 -6.46 -10.70
C MET A 206 -14.64 -6.12 -9.66
N LEU A 207 -14.79 -4.85 -9.37
CA LEU A 207 -15.76 -4.34 -8.39
C LEU A 207 -16.15 -2.90 -8.74
N TYR A 208 -17.34 -2.50 -8.29
CA TYR A 208 -17.90 -1.16 -8.46
C TYR A 208 -18.08 -0.49 -7.11
N LEU A 209 -17.99 0.82 -7.08
CA LEU A 209 -18.42 1.64 -5.96
C LEU A 209 -19.93 1.52 -5.78
N MET A 210 -20.40 1.16 -4.58
CA MET A 210 -21.81 0.89 -4.30
C MET A 210 -22.31 1.66 -3.06
N PRO A 211 -22.22 3.00 -3.02
CA PRO A 211 -22.45 3.80 -1.82
C PRO A 211 -23.90 3.72 -1.31
N THR A 212 -24.85 3.32 -2.14
CA THR A 212 -26.23 3.07 -1.72
C THR A 212 -26.41 1.75 -0.97
N SER A 213 -25.56 0.76 -1.27
CA SER A 213 -25.61 -0.57 -0.65
C SER A 213 -24.56 -0.73 0.46
N HIS A 214 -23.41 -0.09 0.31
CA HIS A 214 -22.29 -0.17 1.24
C HIS A 214 -22.11 1.17 1.94
N GLY A 215 -22.74 1.30 3.11
CA GLY A 215 -22.85 2.58 3.82
C GLY A 215 -21.52 3.26 4.19
N TRP A 216 -20.41 2.52 4.27
CA TRP A 216 -19.09 3.06 4.54
C TRP A 216 -18.40 3.68 3.30
N GLU A 217 -18.88 3.37 2.09
CA GLU A 217 -18.38 3.92 0.82
C GLU A 217 -18.96 5.30 0.52
N ARG A 218 -19.49 6.01 1.50
CA ARG A 218 -20.17 7.31 1.33
C ARG A 218 -19.85 8.27 2.45
N PHE A 219 -20.10 9.55 2.20
CA PHE A 219 -20.00 10.63 3.17
C PHE A 219 -21.31 10.78 3.95
N GLY A 220 -21.45 10.05 5.05
CA GLY A 220 -22.64 10.16 5.88
C GLY A 220 -23.94 9.65 5.23
N GLN A 221 -25.08 10.11 5.76
CA GLN A 221 -26.38 9.56 5.45
C GLN A 221 -26.88 9.89 4.05
N ASP A 222 -26.62 11.08 3.57
CA ASP A 222 -27.21 11.61 2.33
C ASP A 222 -26.39 11.35 1.08
N HIS A 223 -25.23 10.75 1.18
CA HIS A 223 -24.21 10.65 0.11
C HIS A 223 -23.77 11.99 -0.48
N ILE A 224 -24.33 13.06 0.02
CA ILE A 224 -24.11 14.41 -0.44
C ILE A 224 -23.31 15.10 0.63
N GLY A 225 -22.00 15.01 0.56
CA GLY A 225 -21.14 15.99 1.18
C GLY A 225 -21.33 17.30 0.43
N GLY A 226 -21.33 18.41 1.14
CA GLY A 226 -21.35 19.73 0.54
C GLY A 226 -20.22 20.55 1.11
N TRP A 227 -19.41 21.15 0.26
CA TRP A 227 -18.53 22.21 0.68
C TRP A 227 -19.38 23.46 1.03
N ALA A 228 -18.83 24.33 1.86
CA ALA A 228 -19.49 25.58 2.19
C ALA A 228 -19.85 26.46 0.98
N ASP A 229 -19.21 26.22 -0.16
CA ASP A 229 -19.46 26.86 -1.45
C ASP A 229 -20.55 26.15 -2.28
N GLY A 230 -21.21 25.12 -1.76
CA GLY A 230 -22.30 24.39 -2.40
C GLY A 230 -21.86 23.30 -3.41
N ARG A 231 -20.55 23.03 -3.55
CA ARG A 231 -20.10 21.90 -4.38
C ARG A 231 -20.52 20.57 -3.75
N LYS A 232 -20.96 19.65 -4.60
CA LYS A 232 -21.20 18.26 -4.19
C LYS A 232 -19.86 17.52 -4.05
N ILE A 233 -19.82 16.60 -3.09
CA ILE A 233 -18.72 15.67 -2.92
C ILE A 233 -19.30 14.29 -3.23
N ASP A 234 -18.86 13.70 -4.33
CA ASP A 234 -19.23 12.33 -4.70
C ASP A 234 -18.23 11.35 -4.07
N PRO A 235 -18.69 10.21 -3.54
CA PRO A 235 -17.81 9.16 -3.07
C PRO A 235 -16.93 8.65 -4.20
N PHE A 236 -15.72 8.20 -3.84
CA PHE A 236 -14.69 7.77 -4.75
C PHE A 236 -14.12 6.42 -4.29
N MET A 237 -13.66 5.59 -5.21
CA MET A 237 -12.89 4.40 -4.86
C MET A 237 -11.59 4.35 -5.64
N GLU A 238 -10.55 3.80 -5.00
CA GLU A 238 -9.21 3.76 -5.55
C GLU A 238 -8.36 2.71 -4.83
N GLY A 239 -7.07 2.65 -5.11
CA GLY A 239 -6.12 1.92 -4.28
C GLY A 239 -6.27 0.41 -4.32
N ALA A 240 -6.36 -0.16 -5.51
CA ALA A 240 -6.39 -1.61 -5.67
C ALA A 240 -5.16 -2.27 -5.03
N TRP A 241 -5.37 -3.33 -4.24
CA TRP A 241 -4.29 -4.17 -3.71
C TRP A 241 -4.74 -5.62 -3.61
N MET A 242 -3.95 -6.55 -4.18
CA MET A 242 -4.28 -7.96 -4.15
C MET A 242 -3.42 -8.72 -3.13
N THR A 243 -4.09 -9.48 -2.27
CA THR A 243 -3.45 -10.42 -1.35
C THR A 243 -4.05 -11.80 -1.53
N LYS A 244 -3.22 -12.86 -1.55
CA LYS A 244 -3.68 -14.25 -1.59
C LYS A 244 -3.31 -14.96 -0.29
N VAL A 245 -4.30 -15.54 0.37
CA VAL A 245 -4.09 -16.31 1.60
C VAL A 245 -4.93 -17.58 1.53
N ASN A 246 -4.30 -18.74 1.76
CA ASN A 246 -4.96 -20.04 1.77
C ASN A 246 -5.79 -20.33 0.50
N GLY A 247 -5.29 -19.91 -0.66
CA GLY A 247 -5.95 -20.11 -1.96
C GLY A 247 -7.08 -19.13 -2.27
N ARG A 248 -7.39 -18.19 -1.37
CA ARG A 248 -8.40 -17.16 -1.55
C ARG A 248 -7.75 -15.82 -1.87
N TYR A 249 -8.35 -15.07 -2.78
CA TYR A 249 -7.89 -13.76 -3.25
C TYR A 249 -8.72 -12.67 -2.60
N TYR A 250 -8.02 -11.67 -2.04
CA TYR A 250 -8.60 -10.52 -1.36
C TYR A 250 -8.20 -9.25 -2.12
N LEU A 251 -9.12 -8.69 -2.89
CA LEU A 251 -8.92 -7.44 -3.60
C LEU A 251 -9.35 -6.28 -2.70
N GLN A 252 -8.37 -5.60 -2.14
CA GLN A 252 -8.55 -4.43 -1.29
C GLN A 252 -8.79 -3.18 -2.14
N TYR A 253 -9.52 -2.21 -1.58
CA TYR A 253 -9.74 -0.89 -2.16
C TYR A 253 -10.00 0.14 -1.07
N GLY A 254 -9.72 1.41 -1.38
CA GLY A 254 -10.01 2.55 -0.52
C GLY A 254 -11.28 3.30 -0.95
N ALA A 255 -12.08 3.77 0.00
CA ALA A 255 -13.23 4.65 -0.19
C ALA A 255 -13.55 5.39 1.13
N PRO A 256 -14.34 6.48 1.14
CA PRO A 256 -14.94 7.19 0.01
C PRO A 256 -14.07 8.31 -0.58
N GLY A 257 -12.88 8.60 -0.03
CA GLY A 257 -11.98 9.63 -0.53
C GLY A 257 -10.89 9.99 0.47
N SER A 258 -9.68 10.25 -0.05
CA SER A 258 -8.45 10.38 0.75
C SER A 258 -8.32 11.68 1.54
N GLU A 259 -9.19 12.65 1.29
CA GLU A 259 -9.20 13.95 1.96
C GLU A 259 -10.05 13.95 3.24
N TYR A 260 -10.67 12.82 3.57
CA TYR A 260 -11.69 12.75 4.62
C TYR A 260 -11.35 11.70 5.68
N ASN A 261 -11.75 11.98 6.91
CA ASN A 261 -11.58 11.08 8.05
C ASN A 261 -12.35 9.76 7.92
N ALA A 262 -13.35 9.71 7.03
CA ALA A 262 -14.11 8.51 6.72
C ALA A 262 -13.34 7.54 5.79
N TYR A 263 -12.17 7.92 5.28
CA TYR A 263 -11.38 7.09 4.39
C TYR A 263 -11.01 5.76 5.01
N ALA A 264 -11.35 4.66 4.33
CA ALA A 264 -11.24 3.32 4.86
C ALA A 264 -10.80 2.33 3.78
N ASN A 265 -10.30 1.17 4.17
CA ASN A 265 -10.09 0.04 3.27
C ASN A 265 -11.22 -0.97 3.39
N GLY A 266 -11.72 -1.42 2.25
CA GLY A 266 -12.59 -2.58 2.14
C GLY A 266 -11.96 -3.68 1.31
N THR A 267 -12.65 -4.82 1.17
CA THR A 267 -12.17 -5.93 0.34
C THR A 267 -13.34 -6.68 -0.31
N TYR A 268 -13.08 -7.18 -1.50
CA TYR A 268 -13.86 -8.20 -2.16
C TYR A 268 -13.06 -9.49 -2.22
N VAL A 269 -13.72 -10.63 -2.19
CA VAL A 269 -13.08 -11.94 -2.11
C VAL A 269 -13.46 -12.83 -3.29
N SER A 270 -12.51 -13.67 -3.73
CA SER A 270 -12.71 -14.63 -4.82
C SER A 270 -11.84 -15.86 -4.63
N ASP A 271 -12.18 -16.95 -5.31
CA ASP A 271 -11.33 -18.14 -5.45
C ASP A 271 -10.44 -18.08 -6.71
N LYS A 272 -10.50 -16.99 -7.47
CA LYS A 272 -9.72 -16.76 -8.69
C LYS A 272 -9.19 -15.34 -8.75
N PRO A 273 -8.00 -15.12 -9.36
CA PRO A 273 -7.36 -13.79 -9.41
C PRO A 273 -8.17 -12.74 -10.19
N LEU A 274 -8.93 -13.13 -11.18
CA LEU A 274 -9.80 -12.24 -11.97
C LEU A 274 -11.31 -12.44 -11.67
N GLY A 275 -11.63 -13.03 -10.52
CA GLY A 275 -13.00 -13.15 -10.06
C GLY A 275 -13.79 -14.35 -10.63
N PRO A 276 -15.13 -14.32 -10.48
CA PRO A 276 -15.93 -13.23 -9.94
C PRO A 276 -15.63 -12.94 -8.45
N PHE A 277 -15.67 -11.66 -8.09
CA PHE A 277 -15.47 -11.21 -6.72
C PHE A 277 -16.79 -10.98 -6.01
N SER A 278 -16.81 -11.30 -4.71
CA SER A 278 -17.95 -11.05 -3.82
C SER A 278 -17.57 -10.07 -2.73
N TYR A 279 -18.46 -9.14 -2.42
CA TYR A 279 -18.28 -8.19 -1.32
C TYR A 279 -18.12 -8.93 0.01
N ALA A 280 -17.11 -8.58 0.78
CA ALA A 280 -16.89 -9.17 2.09
C ALA A 280 -17.85 -8.57 3.13
N PRO A 281 -18.68 -9.40 3.82
CA PRO A 281 -19.71 -8.88 4.72
C PRO A 281 -19.16 -8.19 5.98
N TYR A 282 -17.86 -8.31 6.22
CA TYR A 282 -17.15 -7.72 7.36
C TYR A 282 -16.46 -6.39 7.01
N ASN A 283 -16.69 -5.83 5.81
CA ASN A 283 -16.18 -4.51 5.44
C ASN A 283 -16.76 -3.38 6.33
N PRO A 284 -15.99 -2.29 6.53
CA PRO A 284 -14.61 -2.09 6.08
C PRO A 284 -13.58 -2.88 6.91
N ILE A 285 -12.49 -3.32 6.28
CA ILE A 285 -11.42 -4.10 6.94
C ILE A 285 -10.50 -3.23 7.79
N ALA A 286 -10.33 -1.96 7.43
CA ALA A 286 -9.59 -0.96 8.18
C ALA A 286 -10.37 0.35 8.15
N TYR A 287 -10.76 0.86 9.32
CA TYR A 287 -11.60 2.03 9.47
C TYR A 287 -11.28 2.77 10.76
N ARG A 288 -10.95 4.06 10.65
CA ARG A 288 -10.64 4.90 11.81
C ARG A 288 -11.14 6.33 11.59
N PRO A 289 -12.39 6.62 11.94
CA PRO A 289 -13.01 7.93 11.65
C PRO A 289 -12.71 9.00 12.69
N GLY A 290 -11.91 8.72 13.70
CA GLY A 290 -11.60 9.65 14.79
C GLY A 290 -10.28 9.32 15.49
N GLY A 291 -9.76 10.29 16.24
CA GLY A 291 -8.46 10.24 16.90
C GLY A 291 -7.50 11.26 16.30
N PHE A 292 -6.21 11.14 16.58
CA PHE A 292 -5.20 12.04 16.00
C PHE A 292 -4.92 11.73 14.53
N ALA A 293 -4.79 10.44 14.19
CA ALA A 293 -4.64 9.98 12.82
C ALA A 293 -5.96 9.34 12.37
N GLU A 294 -6.70 10.02 11.52
CA GLU A 294 -8.01 9.63 11.03
C GLU A 294 -7.92 9.06 9.62
N GLY A 295 -8.77 8.09 9.29
CA GLY A 295 -8.69 7.38 8.02
C GLY A 295 -7.75 6.18 8.06
N ALA A 296 -7.87 5.30 7.06
CA ALA A 296 -7.06 4.11 6.89
C ALA A 296 -7.10 3.59 5.44
N GLY A 297 -7.49 4.44 4.49
CA GLY A 297 -7.72 4.03 3.09
C GLY A 297 -6.45 4.01 2.25
N HIS A 298 -6.53 3.37 1.09
CA HIS A 298 -5.50 3.26 0.07
C HIS A 298 -4.11 2.93 0.63
N GLY A 299 -3.80 1.66 0.71
CA GLY A 299 -2.51 1.16 1.14
C GLY A 299 -2.33 -0.31 0.80
N SER A 300 -1.31 -0.90 1.35
CA SER A 300 -0.93 -2.28 1.09
C SER A 300 -1.22 -3.20 2.27
N THR A 301 -1.40 -4.48 1.98
CA THR A 301 -1.43 -5.56 2.98
C THR A 301 -0.19 -6.43 2.75
N PHE A 302 0.59 -6.64 3.79
CA PHE A 302 1.85 -7.37 3.70
C PHE A 302 2.11 -8.23 4.94
N GLU A 303 2.97 -9.23 4.80
CA GLU A 303 3.41 -10.11 5.88
C GLU A 303 4.81 -9.70 6.33
N ASP A 304 5.01 -9.67 7.66
CA ASP A 304 6.31 -9.37 8.25
C ASP A 304 7.23 -10.61 8.33
N ASN A 305 8.45 -10.40 8.78
CA ASN A 305 9.47 -11.45 8.93
C ASN A 305 9.11 -12.51 9.99
N HIS A 306 8.05 -12.30 10.75
CA HIS A 306 7.58 -13.19 11.84
C HIS A 306 6.26 -13.88 11.49
N GLY A 307 5.73 -13.66 10.28
CA GLY A 307 4.45 -14.21 9.84
C GLY A 307 3.23 -13.43 10.33
N ASN A 308 3.42 -12.20 10.82
CA ASN A 308 2.29 -11.33 11.15
C ASN A 308 1.88 -10.50 9.94
N TRP A 309 0.57 -10.30 9.82
CA TRP A 309 0.01 -9.47 8.76
C TRP A 309 -0.15 -8.02 9.22
N TRP A 310 0.05 -7.12 8.28
CA TRP A 310 -0.09 -5.69 8.46
C TRP A 310 -0.91 -5.10 7.32
N ASN A 311 -1.71 -4.08 7.64
CA ASN A 311 -2.41 -3.26 6.67
C ASN A 311 -1.93 -1.81 6.80
N SER A 312 -1.44 -1.24 5.72
CA SER A 312 -1.07 0.16 5.66
C SER A 312 -2.17 1.00 5.05
N GLY A 313 -2.11 2.29 5.25
CA GLY A 313 -3.08 3.20 4.67
C GLY A 313 -2.67 4.66 4.79
N THR A 314 -3.45 5.49 4.12
CA THR A 314 -3.40 6.94 4.21
C THR A 314 -4.30 7.39 5.35
N SER A 315 -3.78 8.19 6.25
CA SER A 315 -4.53 8.89 7.29
C SER A 315 -4.53 10.39 7.07
N TRP A 316 -5.45 11.07 7.73
CA TRP A 316 -5.60 12.50 7.69
C TRP A 316 -5.34 13.10 9.08
N VAL A 317 -4.47 14.09 9.18
CA VAL A 317 -4.09 14.75 10.44
C VAL A 317 -4.16 16.27 10.34
N GLY A 318 -4.84 16.79 9.34
CA GLY A 318 -4.93 18.22 9.12
C GLY A 318 -5.92 18.91 10.05
N TYR A 319 -5.42 19.65 11.03
CA TYR A 319 -6.29 20.55 11.81
C TYR A 319 -6.53 21.88 11.07
N ASN A 320 -5.51 22.41 10.45
CA ASN A 320 -5.55 23.69 9.74
C ASN A 320 -5.60 23.53 8.22
N TRP A 321 -5.43 22.33 7.71
CA TRP A 321 -5.35 22.06 6.30
C TRP A 321 -5.72 20.62 5.97
N GLY A 322 -6.75 20.45 5.11
CA GLY A 322 -7.39 19.16 4.83
C GLY A 322 -6.58 18.15 4.03
N MET A 323 -5.44 18.53 3.45
CA MET A 323 -4.57 17.63 2.67
C MET A 323 -3.28 17.24 3.39
N GLU A 324 -3.15 17.52 4.68
CA GLU A 324 -2.00 17.03 5.47
C GLU A 324 -2.20 15.54 5.79
N ARG A 325 -1.82 14.68 4.86
CA ARG A 325 -1.93 13.23 4.97
C ARG A 325 -0.67 12.63 5.60
N ARG A 326 -0.85 11.49 6.27
CA ARG A 326 0.21 10.70 6.89
C ARG A 326 -0.03 9.22 6.61
N LEU A 327 1.01 8.43 6.80
CA LEU A 327 0.93 6.99 6.64
C LEU A 327 0.70 6.31 7.98
N VAL A 328 -0.11 5.26 7.94
CA VAL A 328 -0.42 4.41 9.09
C VAL A 328 -0.19 2.95 8.74
N ILE A 329 0.16 2.16 9.75
CA ILE A 329 0.17 0.70 9.69
C ILE A 329 -0.63 0.15 10.86
N TYR A 330 -1.39 -0.91 10.61
CA TYR A 330 -2.21 -1.58 11.62
C TYR A 330 -1.93 -3.09 11.59
N PRO A 331 -1.83 -3.75 12.76
CA PRO A 331 -1.84 -5.20 12.82
C PRO A 331 -3.09 -5.74 12.13
N ALA A 332 -2.91 -6.69 11.24
CA ALA A 332 -3.98 -7.30 10.47
C ALA A 332 -4.01 -8.82 10.66
N LYS A 333 -5.13 -9.43 10.30
CA LYS A 333 -5.30 -10.86 10.44
C LYS A 333 -6.24 -11.41 9.38
N PHE A 334 -5.86 -12.58 8.87
CA PHE A 334 -6.76 -13.46 8.14
C PHE A 334 -7.19 -14.58 9.09
N TRP A 335 -8.50 -14.73 9.34
CA TRP A 335 -9.03 -15.78 10.20
C TRP A 335 -9.26 -17.06 9.43
N ALA A 336 -9.39 -18.19 10.16
CA ALA A 336 -9.57 -19.50 9.54
C ALA A 336 -10.87 -19.64 8.72
N ASP A 337 -11.88 -18.84 9.03
CA ASP A 337 -13.15 -18.77 8.28
C ASP A 337 -13.06 -17.88 7.03
N GLY A 338 -11.88 -17.30 6.77
CA GLY A 338 -11.61 -16.45 5.61
C GLY A 338 -11.97 -14.97 5.81
N GLN A 339 -12.31 -14.55 7.03
CA GLN A 339 -12.43 -13.13 7.32
C GLN A 339 -11.04 -12.47 7.31
N PHE A 340 -11.01 -11.20 6.96
CA PHE A 340 -9.82 -10.36 6.99
C PHE A 340 -10.15 -9.02 7.65
N GLY A 341 -9.26 -8.51 8.48
CA GLY A 341 -9.43 -7.21 9.11
C GLY A 341 -8.18 -6.70 9.80
N ALA A 342 -8.11 -5.40 10.01
CA ALA A 342 -7.03 -4.71 10.68
C ALA A 342 -7.48 -4.09 12.00
N SER A 343 -6.60 -4.10 13.01
CA SER A 343 -6.88 -3.54 14.33
C SER A 343 -6.55 -2.05 14.36
N THR A 344 -7.54 -1.21 14.09
CA THR A 344 -7.39 0.25 14.03
C THR A 344 -7.79 0.96 15.33
N ARG A 345 -8.40 0.26 16.29
CA ARG A 345 -9.05 0.84 17.48
C ARG A 345 -8.13 1.74 18.32
N PHE A 346 -6.88 1.32 18.48
CA PHE A 346 -5.88 2.05 19.26
C PHE A 346 -4.68 2.44 18.39
N GLY A 347 -4.93 2.74 17.11
CA GLY A 347 -3.88 2.97 16.13
C GLY A 347 -2.92 4.11 16.45
N ASP A 348 -3.36 5.11 17.22
CA ASP A 348 -2.57 6.25 17.68
C ASP A 348 -2.00 6.07 19.11
N PHE A 349 -2.04 4.87 19.66
CA PHE A 349 -1.37 4.50 20.90
C PHE A 349 -0.14 3.64 20.61
N PRO A 350 0.93 3.68 21.45
CA PRO A 350 2.11 2.85 21.25
C PRO A 350 1.76 1.36 21.26
N HIS A 351 2.27 0.63 20.29
CA HIS A 351 2.15 -0.81 20.15
C HIS A 351 3.54 -1.46 20.10
N PHE A 352 3.65 -2.67 20.60
CA PHE A 352 4.88 -3.47 20.44
C PHE A 352 4.90 -4.11 19.04
N VAL A 353 6.08 -4.12 18.44
CA VAL A 353 6.38 -4.82 17.20
C VAL A 353 7.12 -6.10 17.51
#